data_7a83e6d676d16944a40c921d6ae873fa
#
_entry.id   7a83e6d676d16944a40c921d6ae873fa
#
_cell.length_a   1.000
_cell.length_b   1.000
_cell.length_c   1.000
_cell.angle_alpha   90.00
_cell.angle_beta   90.00
_cell.angle_gamma   90.00
#
_symmetry.space_group_name_H-M   'P 1'
#
loop_
_entity.id
_entity.type
_entity.pdbx_description
1 polymer ?
#
loop_
_entity_poly.entity_id
_entity_poly.type
_entity_poly.pdbx_seq_one_letter_code
_entity_poly.pdbx_strand_id
1 'polypeptide(L)' 'MTDTKAEIARVEKALTETKSPYLKRDYDKYLRKLRKRLKAK' A
#
# COMPACT_ATOMS: atom_id res chain seq x y z
N MET A 1 -13.39 -8.76 -8.34
CA MET A 1 -13.46 -7.74 -7.30
C MET A 1 -12.14 -7.59 -6.60
N THR A 2 -11.73 -6.36 -6.39
CA THR A 2 -10.44 -6.09 -5.77
C THR A 2 -10.58 -6.10 -4.26
N ASP A 3 -9.80 -6.92 -3.59
CA ASP A 3 -9.79 -6.95 -2.13
C ASP A 3 -8.75 -5.94 -1.65
N THR A 4 -9.23 -4.78 -1.20
CA THR A 4 -8.36 -3.69 -0.79
C THR A 4 -7.45 -4.11 0.38
N LYS A 5 -7.97 -4.92 1.29
CA LYS A 5 -7.16 -5.40 2.41
C LYS A 5 -6.00 -6.26 1.92
N ALA A 6 -6.26 -7.12 0.95
CA ALA A 6 -5.22 -7.96 0.39
C ALA A 6 -4.18 -7.13 -0.35
N GLU A 7 -4.62 -6.09 -1.05
CA GLU A 7 -3.70 -5.18 -1.71
C GLU A 7 -2.80 -4.46 -0.71
N ILE A 8 -3.40 -3.98 0.37
CA ILE A 8 -2.63 -3.30 1.42
C ILE A 8 -1.56 -4.23 1.97
N ALA A 9 -1.94 -5.47 2.26
CA ALA A 9 -0.98 -6.43 2.79
C ALA A 9 0.17 -6.67 1.82
N ARG A 10 -0.14 -6.78 0.53
CA ARG A 10 0.88 -7.00 -0.49
C ARG A 10 1.82 -5.81 -0.59
N VAL A 11 1.26 -4.61 -0.60
CA VAL A 11 2.09 -3.40 -0.71
C VAL A 11 2.93 -3.21 0.54
N GLU A 12 2.36 -3.49 1.71
CA GLU A 12 3.13 -3.39 2.95
C GLU A 12 4.30 -4.36 2.95
N LYS A 13 4.07 -5.57 2.46
CA LYS A 13 5.15 -6.54 2.36
C LYS A 13 6.23 -6.05 1.40
N ALA A 14 5.82 -5.54 0.25
CA ALA A 14 6.78 -5.00 -0.71
C ALA A 14 7.56 -3.84 -0.11
N LEU A 15 6.87 -3.00 0.67
CA LEU A 15 7.51 -1.85 1.32
C LEU A 15 8.60 -2.29 2.28
N THR A 16 8.36 -3.36 3.05
CA THR A 16 9.36 -3.84 3.99
C THR A 16 10.53 -4.53 3.30
N GLU A 17 10.28 -5.10 2.12
CA GLU A 17 11.33 -5.82 1.39
C GLU A 17 12.14 -4.94 0.46
N THR A 18 11.58 -3.82 0.03
CA THR A 18 12.29 -2.96 -0.91
C THR A 18 13.42 -2.23 -0.23
N LYS A 19 14.55 -2.11 -0.94
CA LYS A 19 15.71 -1.38 -0.45
C LYS A 19 15.77 0.02 -1.04
N SER A 20 14.91 0.33 -1.98
CA SER A 20 14.93 1.62 -2.65
C SER A 20 14.09 2.65 -1.89
N PRO A 21 14.68 3.79 -1.49
CA PRO A 21 13.91 4.83 -0.82
C PRO A 21 12.84 5.45 -1.71
N TYR A 22 13.07 5.46 -3.02
CA TYR A 22 12.09 6.00 -3.96
C TYR A 22 10.84 5.12 -3.99
N LEU A 23 11.05 3.81 -4.04
CA LEU A 23 9.94 2.87 -4.04
C LEU A 23 9.19 2.92 -2.72
N LYS A 24 9.91 3.12 -1.61
CA LYS A 24 9.25 3.23 -0.32
C LYS A 24 8.27 4.39 -0.29
N ARG A 25 8.65 5.53 -0.86
CA ARG A 25 7.77 6.68 -0.91
C ARG A 25 6.55 6.41 -1.78
N ASP A 26 6.77 5.77 -2.92
CA ASP A 26 5.66 5.43 -3.82
C ASP A 26 4.68 4.49 -3.13
N TYR A 27 5.20 3.45 -2.49
CA TYR A 27 4.36 2.51 -1.78
C TYR A 27 3.60 3.17 -0.63
N ASP A 28 4.26 4.08 0.09
CA ASP A 28 3.62 4.78 1.19
C ASP A 28 2.43 5.61 0.70
N LYS A 29 2.61 6.33 -0.40
CA LYS A 29 1.52 7.10 -1.00
C LYS A 29 0.38 6.19 -1.44
N TYR A 30 0.73 5.08 -2.05
CA TYR A 30 -0.27 4.12 -2.51
C TYR A 30 -1.05 3.53 -1.34
N LEU A 31 -0.34 3.18 -0.26
CA LEU A 31 -0.98 2.66 0.94
C LEU A 31 -1.97 3.66 1.53
N ARG A 32 -1.59 4.92 1.56
CA ARG A 32 -2.49 5.96 2.08
C ARG A 32 -3.78 6.03 1.28
N LYS A 33 -3.68 5.91 -0.03
CA LYS A 33 -4.86 5.92 -0.89
C LYS A 33 -5.74 4.70 -0.62
N LEU A 34 -5.12 3.54 -0.48
CA LEU A 34 -5.87 2.32 -0.22
C LEU A 34 -6.57 2.37 1.14
N ARG A 35 -5.87 2.85 2.16
CA ARG A 35 -6.45 2.98 3.48
C ARG A 35 -7.61 3.96 3.49
N LYS A 36 -7.48 5.03 2.73
CA LYS A 36 -8.55 6.01 2.62
C LYS A 36 -9.78 5.39 1.99
N ARG A 37 -9.59 4.54 0.99
CA ARG A 37 -10.72 3.84 0.36
C ARG A 37 -11.44 2.94 1.36
N LEU A 38 -10.68 2.27 2.22
CA LEU A 38 -11.29 1.43 3.24
C LEU A 38 -12.15 2.23 4.20
N LYS A 39 -11.71 3.43 4.56
CA LYS A 39 -12.45 4.27 5.48
C LYS A 39 -13.64 4.96 4.82
N ALA A 40 -13.52 5.26 3.56
CA ALA A 40 -14.53 6.07 2.85
C ALA A 40 -15.80 5.30 2.52
N LYS A 41 -15.95 4.13 2.96
CA LYS A 41 -17.07 3.30 2.62
C LYS A 41 -18.40 3.75 3.18
#